data_83740b3bc13985d86c1b2e37a819fdeb
#
_entry.id   83740b3bc13985d86c1b2e37a819fdeb
#
_cell.length_a   1.000
_cell.length_b   1.000
_cell.length_c   1.000
_cell.angle_alpha   90.00
_cell.angle_beta   90.00
_cell.angle_gamma   90.00
#
_symmetry.space_group_name_H-M   'P 1'
#
loop_
_entity.id
_entity.type
_entity.pdbx_description
1 polymer ?
#
loop_
_entity_poly.entity_id
_entity_poly.type
_entity_poly.pdbx_seq_one_letter_code
_entity_poly.pdbx_strand_id
1 'polypeptide(L)'
;MSSRKFFSLFVLCALVPLAAAWASLRWGWFSAAPTVNHGEWLTQELRLLPAPAQGGGQWHLVYVPAAEGEPACAGGREAFFHPAADASPTPVVTRCEQALLILQQLHAGLGRKQARVQALVLAADDPAARARYPQVEWQAAQVSDAAVRGRIVLVDPRGLALLRYAVEPDPQQAQRVAGDIRSDLLRLMNYDRSGV
;
A
#
# COMPACT_ATOMS: atom_id res chain seq x y z
N MET A 1 19.63 -59.14 9.83
CA MET A 1 19.35 -57.96 10.67
C MET A 1 18.25 -58.37 11.65
N SER A 2 18.43 -58.13 12.97
CA SER A 2 17.41 -58.44 13.98
C SER A 2 16.16 -57.57 13.71
N SER A 3 14.96 -58.16 13.76
CA SER A 3 13.65 -57.47 13.58
C SER A 3 13.52 -56.22 14.43
N ARG A 4 14.12 -56.19 15.62
CA ARG A 4 14.14 -55.04 16.51
C ARG A 4 14.94 -53.85 15.92
N LYS A 5 16.05 -54.10 15.24
CA LYS A 5 16.87 -53.03 14.60
C LYS A 5 16.14 -52.44 13.41
N PHE A 6 15.43 -53.24 12.64
CA PHE A 6 14.62 -52.76 11.52
C PHE A 6 13.46 -51.88 12.00
N PHE A 7 12.75 -52.31 13.05
CA PHE A 7 11.66 -51.53 13.62
C PHE A 7 12.13 -50.22 14.22
N SER A 8 13.28 -50.21 14.96
CA SER A 8 13.85 -48.98 15.49
C SER A 8 14.27 -48.01 14.40
N LEU A 9 14.85 -48.50 13.31
CA LEU A 9 15.24 -47.65 12.16
C LEU A 9 14.00 -47.01 11.49
N PHE A 10 12.93 -47.81 11.32
CA PHE A 10 11.68 -47.33 10.75
C PHE A 10 11.05 -46.24 11.62
N VAL A 11 10.97 -46.42 12.93
CA VAL A 11 10.43 -45.45 13.86
C VAL A 11 11.30 -44.19 13.88
N LEU A 12 12.63 -44.29 13.82
CA LEU A 12 13.53 -43.15 13.75
C LEU A 12 13.31 -42.34 12.48
N CYS A 13 13.21 -43.02 11.32
CA CYS A 13 12.94 -42.34 10.04
C CYS A 13 11.59 -41.59 10.02
N ALA A 14 10.60 -42.07 10.76
CA ALA A 14 9.29 -41.40 10.86
C ALA A 14 9.32 -40.23 11.87
N LEU A 15 10.02 -40.37 12.99
CA LEU A 15 10.03 -39.38 14.05
C LEU A 15 10.96 -38.19 13.76
N VAL A 16 12.10 -38.43 13.07
CA VAL A 16 13.07 -37.36 12.78
C VAL A 16 12.43 -36.21 11.96
N PRO A 17 11.71 -36.42 10.84
CA PRO A 17 11.10 -35.32 10.09
C PRO A 17 10.00 -34.61 10.89
N LEU A 18 9.23 -35.33 11.71
CA LEU A 18 8.23 -34.73 12.57
C LEU A 18 8.85 -33.86 13.66
N ALA A 19 9.91 -34.34 14.31
CA ALA A 19 10.66 -33.56 15.29
C ALA A 19 11.33 -32.33 14.68
N ALA A 20 11.90 -32.48 13.47
CA ALA A 20 12.50 -31.37 12.73
C ALA A 20 11.44 -30.32 12.33
N ALA A 21 10.28 -30.75 11.84
CA ALA A 21 9.17 -29.85 11.53
C ALA A 21 8.65 -29.12 12.77
N TRP A 22 8.47 -29.82 13.88
CA TRP A 22 8.05 -29.23 15.14
C TRP A 22 9.10 -28.22 15.67
N ALA A 23 10.38 -28.59 15.66
CA ALA A 23 11.47 -27.71 16.09
C ALA A 23 11.56 -26.45 15.22
N SER A 24 11.44 -26.59 13.89
CA SER A 24 11.49 -25.44 12.98
C SER A 24 10.31 -24.46 13.18
N LEU A 25 9.13 -24.98 13.48
CA LEU A 25 7.97 -24.15 13.84
C LEU A 25 8.17 -23.49 15.23
N ARG A 26 8.70 -24.23 16.20
CA ARG A 26 8.87 -23.72 17.57
C ARG A 26 9.97 -22.65 17.67
N TRP A 27 11.04 -22.81 16.92
CA TRP A 27 12.18 -21.89 16.90
C TRP A 27 12.09 -20.85 15.81
N GLY A 28 11.00 -20.84 15.04
CA GLY A 28 10.75 -19.79 14.05
C GLY A 28 11.73 -19.77 12.88
N TRP A 29 12.36 -20.91 12.50
CA TRP A 29 13.26 -20.97 11.35
C TRP A 29 12.58 -20.63 10.03
N PHE A 30 11.26 -20.75 9.97
CA PHE A 30 10.43 -20.32 8.85
C PHE A 30 9.68 -19.01 9.13
N SER A 31 9.91 -18.38 10.30
CA SER A 31 9.32 -17.10 10.58
C SER A 31 9.98 -16.04 9.70
N ALA A 32 9.19 -15.56 8.76
CA ALA A 32 9.46 -14.41 7.92
C ALA A 32 10.69 -14.53 7.01
N ALA A 33 10.57 -15.34 5.96
CA ALA A 33 11.16 -14.87 4.72
C ALA A 33 10.73 -13.39 4.54
N PRO A 34 11.68 -12.45 4.29
CA PRO A 34 11.32 -11.05 4.12
C PRO A 34 10.16 -10.98 3.13
N THR A 35 9.06 -10.37 3.54
CA THR A 35 7.90 -10.23 2.67
C THR A 35 8.41 -9.58 1.40
N VAL A 36 8.20 -10.22 0.26
CA VAL A 36 8.68 -9.74 -1.05
C VAL A 36 7.99 -8.42 -1.44
N ASN A 37 7.07 -7.93 -0.61
CA ASN A 37 6.38 -6.66 -0.76
C ASN A 37 7.18 -5.54 -0.11
N HIS A 38 7.24 -4.41 -0.79
CA HIS A 38 7.93 -3.21 -0.34
C HIS A 38 7.09 -2.40 0.65
N GLY A 39 5.76 -2.46 0.50
CA GLY A 39 4.83 -1.81 1.42
C GLY A 39 4.71 -2.55 2.76
N GLU A 40 4.34 -1.82 3.80
CA GLU A 40 4.05 -2.37 5.12
C GLU A 40 2.65 -2.99 5.14
N TRP A 41 2.56 -4.26 5.52
CA TRP A 41 1.27 -4.93 5.71
C TRP A 41 0.51 -4.34 6.89
N LEU A 42 -0.80 -4.13 6.69
CA LEU A 42 -1.69 -3.83 7.81
C LEU A 42 -1.95 -5.13 8.59
N THR A 43 -1.63 -5.11 9.88
CA THR A 43 -1.80 -6.26 10.78
C THR A 43 -3.26 -6.44 11.23
N GLN A 44 -4.04 -5.37 11.16
CA GLN A 44 -5.46 -5.37 11.47
C GLN A 44 -6.26 -5.25 10.19
N GLU A 45 -7.37 -5.97 10.11
CA GLU A 45 -8.31 -5.87 9.01
C GLU A 45 -9.00 -4.50 9.06
N LEU A 46 -8.67 -3.63 8.13
CA LEU A 46 -9.23 -2.29 8.00
C LEU A 46 -9.98 -2.17 6.68
N ARG A 47 -11.28 -1.94 6.76
CA ARG A 47 -12.11 -1.65 5.60
C ARG A 47 -12.16 -0.14 5.35
N LEU A 48 -11.54 0.31 4.27
CA LEU A 48 -11.52 1.73 3.89
C LEU A 48 -12.65 2.09 2.93
N LEU A 49 -13.06 1.16 2.09
CA LEU A 49 -14.09 1.38 1.09
C LEU A 49 -15.25 0.39 1.26
N PRO A 50 -16.47 0.76 0.84
CA PRO A 50 -17.60 -0.17 0.86
C PRO A 50 -17.30 -1.35 -0.07
N ALA A 51 -17.75 -2.54 0.32
CA ALA A 51 -17.68 -3.70 -0.56
C ALA A 51 -18.59 -3.49 -1.78
N PRO A 52 -18.15 -3.89 -2.99
CA PRO A 52 -19.00 -3.78 -4.18
C PRO A 52 -20.26 -4.62 -4.01
N ALA A 53 -21.40 -4.08 -4.45
CA ALA A 53 -22.70 -4.75 -4.33
C ALA A 53 -22.80 -6.03 -5.19
N GLN A 54 -21.98 -6.15 -6.22
CA GLN A 54 -21.87 -7.32 -7.10
C GLN A 54 -20.37 -7.63 -7.34
N GLY A 55 -20.02 -8.88 -7.47
CA GLY A 55 -18.64 -9.30 -7.68
C GLY A 55 -17.99 -8.61 -8.89
N GLY A 56 -16.71 -8.22 -8.77
CA GLY A 56 -15.98 -7.54 -9.81
C GLY A 56 -15.46 -6.15 -9.42
N GLY A 57 -15.11 -5.94 -8.14
CA GLY A 57 -14.50 -4.69 -7.67
C GLY A 57 -13.17 -4.37 -8.35
N GLN A 58 -12.80 -3.10 -8.35
CA GLN A 58 -11.50 -2.61 -8.80
C GLN A 58 -10.51 -2.55 -7.64
N TRP A 59 -9.25 -2.62 -7.93
CA TRP A 59 -8.19 -2.28 -7.00
C TRP A 59 -8.14 -0.77 -6.79
N HIS A 60 -7.83 -0.31 -5.58
CA HIS A 60 -7.78 1.11 -5.31
C HIS A 60 -6.41 1.50 -4.74
N LEU A 61 -5.89 2.60 -5.26
CA LEU A 61 -4.76 3.33 -4.70
C LEU A 61 -5.33 4.54 -3.96
N VAL A 62 -5.33 4.49 -2.64
CA VAL A 62 -6.04 5.46 -1.80
C VAL A 62 -5.03 6.31 -1.03
N TYR A 63 -5.10 7.62 -1.18
CA TYR A 63 -4.40 8.52 -0.27
C TYR A 63 -5.33 8.95 0.86
N VAL A 64 -4.86 8.83 2.08
CA VAL A 64 -5.54 9.28 3.28
C VAL A 64 -4.78 10.47 3.86
N PRO A 65 -5.33 11.69 3.87
CA PRO A 65 -4.65 12.87 4.44
C PRO A 65 -4.28 12.70 5.91
N ALA A 66 -3.22 13.38 6.36
CA ALA A 66 -2.70 13.23 7.71
C ALA A 66 -3.61 13.85 8.78
N ALA A 67 -4.28 14.94 8.46
CA ALA A 67 -5.18 15.64 9.36
C ALA A 67 -6.54 15.91 8.71
N GLU A 68 -7.59 15.89 9.52
CA GLU A 68 -8.90 16.40 9.13
C GLU A 68 -8.78 17.91 8.91
N GLY A 69 -9.07 18.37 7.69
CA GLY A 69 -8.92 19.79 7.36
C GLY A 69 -7.49 20.23 7.06
N GLU A 70 -6.56 19.30 6.83
CA GLU A 70 -5.31 19.65 6.15
C GLU A 70 -5.72 20.46 4.91
N PRO A 71 -5.25 21.74 4.78
CA PRO A 71 -5.66 22.60 3.70
C PRO A 71 -5.46 21.78 2.44
N ALA A 72 -6.57 21.62 1.77
CA ALA A 72 -6.72 20.69 0.68
C ALA A 72 -5.42 20.66 -0.12
N CYS A 73 -5.10 19.52 -0.66
CA CYS A 73 -3.99 19.29 -1.57
C CYS A 73 -3.93 20.28 -2.76
N ALA A 74 -4.85 21.21 -2.82
CA ALA A 74 -4.90 22.38 -3.66
C ALA A 74 -3.86 23.39 -3.25
N GLY A 75 -2.61 23.05 -3.44
CA GLY A 75 -1.53 24.00 -3.44
C GLY A 75 -1.89 25.46 -3.14
N GLY A 76 -2.31 25.70 -1.93
CA GLY A 76 -2.11 27.02 -1.37
C GLY A 76 -0.62 27.18 -1.37
N ARG A 77 -0.11 27.96 -2.27
CA ARG A 77 1.20 28.59 -2.21
C ARG A 77 1.26 29.54 -1.01
N GLU A 78 0.79 29.09 0.12
CA GLU A 78 1.24 29.54 1.39
C GLU A 78 2.49 28.72 1.69
N ALA A 79 3.52 29.01 0.87
CA ALA A 79 4.86 28.87 1.31
C ALA A 79 4.88 29.39 2.75
N PHE A 80 5.10 28.49 3.70
CA PHE A 80 5.65 28.92 4.97
C PHE A 80 6.98 29.59 4.61
N PHE A 81 6.90 30.89 4.43
CA PHE A 81 8.04 31.77 4.30
C PHE A 81 8.81 31.69 5.60
N HIS A 82 9.74 30.73 5.69
CA HIS A 82 10.89 30.96 6.53
C HIS A 82 11.78 31.96 5.75
N PRO A 83 11.95 33.20 6.22
CA PRO A 83 12.89 34.13 5.63
C PRO A 83 14.30 33.70 6.01
N ALA A 84 14.82 32.68 5.35
CA ALA A 84 16.26 32.46 5.26
C ALA A 84 16.73 33.24 4.02
N ALA A 85 17.49 34.26 4.25
CA ALA A 85 17.76 35.40 3.36
C ALA A 85 18.59 35.09 2.11
N ASP A 86 18.84 33.86 1.67
CA ASP A 86 19.70 33.60 0.51
C ASP A 86 19.40 32.34 -0.29
N ALA A 87 18.18 31.80 -0.25
CA ALA A 87 17.83 30.65 -1.09
C ALA A 87 16.69 31.00 -2.04
N SER A 88 16.91 30.78 -3.34
CA SER A 88 15.86 30.79 -4.35
C SER A 88 14.68 29.98 -3.86
N PRO A 89 13.43 30.46 -3.97
CA PRO A 89 12.26 29.73 -3.45
C PRO A 89 12.07 28.45 -4.25
N THR A 90 12.63 27.36 -3.75
CA THR A 90 12.26 26.03 -4.19
C THR A 90 10.80 25.82 -3.76
N PRO A 91 9.88 25.51 -4.68
CA PRO A 91 8.49 25.26 -4.33
C PRO A 91 8.46 24.08 -3.36
N VAL A 92 8.04 24.33 -2.12
CA VAL A 92 7.86 23.27 -1.12
C VAL A 92 6.63 22.48 -1.55
N VAL A 93 6.87 21.33 -2.15
CA VAL A 93 5.79 20.38 -2.50
C VAL A 93 5.23 19.81 -1.21
N THR A 94 3.93 19.98 -0.99
CA THR A 94 3.28 19.41 0.19
C THR A 94 3.22 17.88 0.06
N ARG A 95 3.14 17.17 1.19
CA ARG A 95 2.98 15.70 1.19
C ARG A 95 1.77 15.28 0.38
N CYS A 96 0.67 16.00 0.49
CA CYS A 96 -0.54 15.72 -0.27
C CYS A 96 -0.33 15.93 -1.77
N GLU A 97 0.26 17.01 -2.20
CA GLU A 97 0.56 17.26 -3.62
C GLU A 97 1.48 16.17 -4.19
N GLN A 98 2.46 15.74 -3.41
CA GLN A 98 3.33 14.62 -3.78
C GLN A 98 2.55 13.30 -3.91
N ALA A 99 1.62 13.02 -2.99
CA ALA A 99 0.77 11.84 -3.06
C ALA A 99 -0.11 11.85 -4.32
N LEU A 100 -0.74 12.99 -4.64
CA LEU A 100 -1.56 13.14 -5.85
C LEU A 100 -0.76 12.93 -7.13
N LEU A 101 0.45 13.46 -7.17
CA LEU A 101 1.36 13.28 -8.30
C LEU A 101 1.72 11.80 -8.47
N ILE A 102 2.05 11.10 -7.38
CA ILE A 102 2.32 9.66 -7.39
C ILE A 102 1.10 8.89 -7.90
N LEU A 103 -0.09 9.15 -7.36
CA LEU A 103 -1.33 8.46 -7.75
C LEU A 103 -1.61 8.64 -9.25
N GLN A 104 -1.53 9.87 -9.75
CA GLN A 104 -1.76 10.16 -11.17
C GLN A 104 -0.75 9.47 -12.08
N GLN A 105 0.54 9.56 -11.75
CA GLN A 105 1.60 8.93 -12.55
C GLN A 105 1.51 7.42 -12.53
N LEU A 106 1.25 6.82 -11.36
CA LEU A 106 1.04 5.38 -11.24
C LEU A 106 -0.14 4.92 -12.08
N HIS A 107 -1.29 5.58 -11.93
CA HIS A 107 -2.50 5.23 -12.68
C HIS A 107 -2.25 5.30 -14.19
N ALA A 108 -1.65 6.39 -14.70
CA ALA A 108 -1.28 6.51 -16.10
C ALA A 108 -0.27 5.44 -16.55
N GLY A 109 0.69 5.09 -15.69
CA GLY A 109 1.74 4.10 -15.96
C GLY A 109 1.27 2.64 -15.96
N LEU A 110 0.04 2.33 -15.54
CA LEU A 110 -0.50 0.96 -15.53
C LEU A 110 -0.90 0.44 -16.94
N GLY A 111 -1.03 1.31 -17.93
CA GLY A 111 -1.39 0.95 -19.28
C GLY A 111 -2.69 0.15 -19.35
N ARG A 112 -2.68 -1.05 -19.94
CA ARG A 112 -3.88 -1.90 -20.08
C ARG A 112 -4.52 -2.32 -18.75
N LYS A 113 -3.79 -2.28 -17.64
CA LYS A 113 -4.32 -2.62 -16.32
C LYS A 113 -5.00 -1.42 -15.63
N GLN A 114 -4.91 -0.22 -16.20
CA GLN A 114 -5.50 1.01 -15.66
C GLN A 114 -6.99 0.86 -15.38
N ALA A 115 -7.75 0.22 -16.27
CA ALA A 115 -9.18 0.00 -16.09
C ALA A 115 -9.57 -0.86 -14.86
N ARG A 116 -8.61 -1.57 -14.27
CA ARG A 116 -8.81 -2.40 -13.08
C ARG A 116 -8.37 -1.72 -11.79
N VAL A 117 -7.85 -0.50 -11.88
CA VAL A 117 -7.30 0.24 -10.74
C VAL A 117 -7.88 1.64 -10.73
N GLN A 118 -8.32 2.10 -9.57
CA GLN A 118 -8.83 3.44 -9.34
C GLN A 118 -7.89 4.19 -8.41
N ALA A 119 -7.55 5.42 -8.74
CA ALA A 119 -6.81 6.32 -7.87
C ALA A 119 -7.80 7.22 -7.11
N LEU A 120 -7.71 7.26 -5.78
CA LEU A 120 -8.69 7.87 -4.91
C LEU A 120 -8.04 8.66 -3.78
N VAL A 121 -8.65 9.77 -3.39
CA VAL A 121 -8.32 10.52 -2.18
C VAL A 121 -9.52 10.54 -1.24
N LEU A 122 -9.29 10.18 0.02
CA LEU A 122 -10.32 10.26 1.07
C LEU A 122 -10.27 11.63 1.75
N ALA A 123 -10.83 12.64 1.10
CA ALA A 123 -10.88 14.01 1.59
C ALA A 123 -12.11 14.75 1.03
N ALA A 124 -12.38 15.91 1.59
CA ALA A 124 -13.35 16.82 1.01
C ALA A 124 -12.92 17.20 -0.42
N ASP A 125 -13.91 17.40 -1.29
CA ASP A 125 -13.66 17.77 -2.68
C ASP A 125 -12.92 19.11 -2.79
N ASP A 126 -11.86 19.11 -3.58
CA ASP A 126 -11.07 20.28 -3.92
C ASP A 126 -11.08 20.51 -5.43
N PRO A 127 -11.89 21.44 -5.94
CA PRO A 127 -12.00 21.69 -7.38
C PRO A 127 -10.68 22.07 -8.05
N ALA A 128 -9.79 22.78 -7.35
CA ALA A 128 -8.52 23.21 -7.91
C ALA A 128 -7.53 22.03 -8.05
N ALA A 129 -7.47 21.17 -7.02
CA ALA A 129 -6.67 19.95 -7.09
C ALA A 129 -7.26 18.96 -8.09
N ARG A 130 -8.57 18.79 -8.15
CA ARG A 130 -9.23 17.95 -9.15
C ARG A 130 -8.92 18.39 -10.59
N ALA A 131 -8.93 19.70 -10.87
CA ALA A 131 -8.58 20.23 -12.18
C ALA A 131 -7.12 19.93 -12.56
N ARG A 132 -6.21 19.89 -11.57
CA ARG A 132 -4.79 19.57 -11.78
C ARG A 132 -4.53 18.07 -11.89
N TYR A 133 -5.30 17.26 -11.17
CA TYR A 133 -5.16 15.79 -11.11
C TYR A 133 -6.45 15.07 -11.54
N PRO A 134 -6.85 15.16 -12.81
CA PRO A 134 -8.17 14.69 -13.28
C PRO A 134 -8.35 13.17 -13.23
N GLN A 135 -7.27 12.41 -13.06
CA GLN A 135 -7.32 10.94 -12.95
C GLN A 135 -7.48 10.45 -11.51
N VAL A 136 -7.48 11.38 -10.54
CA VAL A 136 -7.64 11.05 -9.14
C VAL A 136 -9.06 11.42 -8.71
N GLU A 137 -9.81 10.47 -8.21
CA GLU A 137 -11.15 10.69 -7.69
C GLU A 137 -11.12 11.16 -6.25
N TRP A 138 -12.14 11.94 -5.87
CA TRP A 138 -12.28 12.50 -4.53
C TRP A 138 -13.52 11.92 -3.88
N GLN A 139 -13.34 11.36 -2.70
CA GLN A 139 -14.43 10.82 -1.88
C GLN A 139 -14.36 11.40 -0.48
N ALA A 140 -15.41 12.09 -0.05
CA ALA A 140 -15.50 12.55 1.32
C ALA A 140 -15.66 11.35 2.25
N ALA A 141 -14.66 11.09 3.07
CA ALA A 141 -14.68 10.07 4.10
C ALA A 141 -13.80 10.49 5.28
N GLN A 142 -14.23 10.15 6.48
CA GLN A 142 -13.43 10.34 7.69
C GLN A 142 -12.78 9.02 8.05
N VAL A 143 -11.44 9.00 8.03
CA VAL A 143 -10.66 7.84 8.43
C VAL A 143 -10.00 8.13 9.77
N SER A 144 -10.47 7.45 10.81
CA SER A 144 -9.98 7.66 12.19
C SER A 144 -8.68 6.91 12.47
N ASP A 145 -8.35 5.90 11.68
CA ASP A 145 -7.20 5.05 11.94
C ASP A 145 -5.86 5.76 11.63
N ALA A 146 -5.07 5.98 12.68
CA ALA A 146 -3.77 6.62 12.58
C ALA A 146 -2.76 5.81 11.75
N ALA A 147 -2.96 4.51 11.59
CA ALA A 147 -2.05 3.65 10.84
C ALA A 147 -2.01 3.97 9.33
N VAL A 148 -3.06 4.58 8.79
CA VAL A 148 -3.18 4.90 7.36
C VAL A 148 -3.13 6.39 7.06
N ARG A 149 -3.21 7.26 8.07
CA ARG A 149 -3.16 8.72 7.87
C ARG A 149 -1.82 9.18 7.31
N GLY A 150 -1.85 10.10 6.36
CA GLY A 150 -0.67 10.63 5.66
C GLY A 150 0.03 9.61 4.77
N ARG A 151 -0.66 8.53 4.38
CA ARG A 151 -0.09 7.41 3.62
C ARG A 151 -0.89 7.11 2.36
N ILE A 152 -0.22 6.52 1.38
CA ILE A 152 -0.89 5.85 0.27
C ILE A 152 -1.15 4.41 0.70
N VAL A 153 -2.38 3.96 0.51
CA VAL A 153 -2.86 2.63 0.91
C VAL A 153 -3.33 1.87 -0.32
N LEU A 154 -2.86 0.64 -0.45
CA LEU A 154 -3.35 -0.28 -1.47
C LEU A 154 -4.54 -1.04 -0.92
N VAL A 155 -5.68 -0.91 -1.59
CA VAL A 155 -6.96 -1.49 -1.18
C VAL A 155 -7.41 -2.51 -2.21
N ASP A 156 -7.86 -3.67 -1.73
CA ASP A 156 -8.33 -4.76 -2.58
C ASP A 156 -9.72 -4.49 -3.17
N PRO A 157 -10.18 -5.29 -4.15
CA PRO A 157 -11.51 -5.14 -4.76
C PRO A 157 -12.68 -5.26 -3.78
N ARG A 158 -12.46 -5.76 -2.56
CA ARG A 158 -13.48 -5.88 -1.51
C ARG A 158 -13.49 -4.69 -0.57
N GLY A 159 -12.60 -3.71 -0.77
CA GLY A 159 -12.50 -2.51 0.06
C GLY A 159 -11.60 -2.65 1.29
N LEU A 160 -10.80 -3.73 1.37
CA LEU A 160 -9.89 -3.98 2.47
C LEU A 160 -8.51 -3.37 2.19
N ALA A 161 -7.98 -2.63 3.16
CA ALA A 161 -6.63 -2.08 3.12
C ALA A 161 -5.60 -3.19 3.35
N LEU A 162 -4.67 -3.37 2.43
CA LEU A 162 -3.66 -4.42 2.49
C LEU A 162 -2.27 -3.88 2.84
N LEU A 163 -1.78 -2.93 2.07
CA LEU A 163 -0.43 -2.37 2.18
C LEU A 163 -0.51 -0.86 2.32
N ARG A 164 0.40 -0.30 3.11
CA ARG A 164 0.55 1.14 3.27
C ARG A 164 1.97 1.58 2.92
N TYR A 165 2.08 2.80 2.39
CA TYR A 165 3.33 3.40 1.95
C TYR A 165 3.45 4.80 2.51
N ALA A 166 4.63 5.13 3.04
CA ALA A 166 4.93 6.49 3.47
C ALA A 166 5.05 7.41 2.24
N VAL A 167 4.54 8.63 2.36
CA VAL A 167 4.72 9.67 1.35
C VAL A 167 5.71 10.68 1.88
N GLU A 168 6.86 10.76 1.21
CA GLU A 168 7.90 11.72 1.54
C GLU A 168 7.89 12.86 0.54
N PRO A 169 8.15 14.11 0.96
CA PRO A 169 8.18 15.25 0.06
C PRO A 169 9.38 15.26 -0.88
N ASP A 170 10.39 14.42 -0.62
CA ASP A 170 11.57 14.29 -1.48
C ASP A 170 11.21 13.59 -2.81
N PRO A 171 11.46 14.23 -3.98
CA PRO A 171 11.13 13.67 -5.29
C PRO A 171 11.83 12.35 -5.60
N GLN A 172 13.06 12.13 -5.12
CA GLN A 172 13.78 10.88 -5.35
C GLN A 172 13.16 9.72 -4.57
N GLN A 173 12.77 9.97 -3.32
CA GLN A 173 12.06 8.98 -2.50
C GLN A 173 10.68 8.71 -3.06
N ALA A 174 9.97 9.73 -3.52
CA ALA A 174 8.67 9.59 -4.17
C ALA A 174 8.71 8.66 -5.39
N GLN A 175 9.74 8.77 -6.24
CA GLN A 175 9.92 7.87 -7.38
C GLN A 175 10.16 6.41 -6.94
N ARG A 176 10.94 6.17 -5.90
CA ARG A 176 11.15 4.83 -5.35
C ARG A 176 9.85 4.25 -4.82
N VAL A 177 9.12 5.02 -3.99
CA VAL A 177 7.83 4.61 -3.44
C VAL A 177 6.83 4.30 -4.56
N ALA A 178 6.77 5.11 -5.60
CA ALA A 178 5.94 4.84 -6.77
C ALA A 178 6.32 3.51 -7.46
N GLY A 179 7.61 3.23 -7.61
CA GLY A 179 8.10 1.96 -8.14
C GLY A 179 7.70 0.76 -7.28
N ASP A 180 7.81 0.90 -5.97
CA ASP A 180 7.46 -0.10 -4.97
C ASP A 180 5.95 -0.40 -4.99
N ILE A 181 5.11 0.63 -4.96
CA ILE A 181 3.65 0.50 -5.07
C ILE A 181 3.27 -0.21 -6.37
N ARG A 182 3.88 0.18 -7.49
CA ARG A 182 3.61 -0.44 -8.79
C ARG A 182 3.96 -1.92 -8.80
N SER A 183 5.12 -2.27 -8.25
CA SER A 183 5.59 -3.66 -8.17
C SER A 183 4.64 -4.52 -7.34
N ASP A 184 4.27 -4.05 -6.14
CA ASP A 184 3.39 -4.77 -5.23
C ASP A 184 1.97 -4.89 -5.78
N LEU A 185 1.42 -3.81 -6.34
CA LEU A 185 0.10 -3.80 -6.98
C LEU A 185 0.04 -4.82 -8.12
N LEU A 186 1.01 -4.81 -9.04
CA LEU A 186 1.02 -5.72 -10.19
C LEU A 186 1.15 -7.19 -9.74
N ARG A 187 1.92 -7.44 -8.67
CA ARG A 187 2.04 -8.77 -8.09
C ARG A 187 0.72 -9.24 -7.50
N LEU A 188 0.08 -8.43 -6.65
CA LEU A 188 -1.19 -8.77 -6.03
C LEU A 188 -2.31 -8.98 -7.07
N MET A 189 -2.37 -8.11 -8.09
CA MET A 189 -3.31 -8.29 -9.21
C MET A 189 -3.10 -9.58 -10.00
N ASN A 190 -1.88 -10.11 -10.07
CA ASN A 190 -1.60 -11.37 -10.76
C ASN A 190 -2.03 -12.59 -9.93
N TYR A 191 -2.06 -12.47 -8.59
CA TYR A 191 -2.57 -13.51 -7.70
C TYR A 191 -4.10 -13.45 -7.57
N ASP A 192 -4.69 -12.29 -7.80
CA ASP A 192 -6.14 -12.10 -7.73
C ASP A 192 -6.80 -12.64 -9.01
N ARG A 193 -7.38 -13.84 -8.90
CA ARG A 193 -8.13 -14.49 -10.00
C ARG A 193 -9.59 -14.05 -10.06
N SER A 194 -10.03 -13.14 -9.19
CA SER A 194 -11.43 -12.69 -9.13
C SER A 194 -11.86 -11.78 -10.29
N GLY A 195 -10.94 -11.42 -11.17
CA GLY A 195 -11.18 -10.54 -12.31
C GLY A 195 -11.16 -11.22 -13.69
N VAL A 196 -11.37 -12.55 -13.74
CA VAL A 196 -11.56 -13.31 -14.99
C VAL A 196 -12.99 -13.79 -15.09
#